data_0890e6538f122dc2ffa09cdfd36dffb5
#
_entry.id   0890e6538f122dc2ffa09cdfd36dffb5
#
_cell.length_a   1.000
_cell.length_b   1.000
_cell.length_c   1.000
_cell.angle_alpha   90.00
_cell.angle_beta   90.00
_cell.angle_gamma   90.00
#
_symmetry.space_group_name_H-M   'P 1'
#
loop_
_entity.id
_entity.type
_entity.pdbx_description
1 polymer ?
#
loop_
_entity_poly.entity_id
_entity_poly.type
_entity_poly.pdbx_seq_one_letter_code
_entity_poly.pdbx_strand_id
1 'polypeptide(L)'
;MTIYEIRDQLINDEIDYSEAFEQIKKFPKAWHTEEWSEKREKIIKNYCEQCKSTEGVMVAQHLSHPPEFSTIRNEMFNSLVNEILSSTTLPKPVITKDDIKEFYDKTTAIGEVCPSCRSGYIRKRKTKKPEYYCDTCKMAFDQATTIHYNKVFGIIFPDEEQVFNHLFEEKEKEAISNFKSKLYAEHEKHIGKKALLVSIDVHLKYMELEDVVTFCKSCAYRMDKQGKLLCWTCKTDYFDYLFYECCYKCYEKNEVTKNPIKDMIWKNIQDKNYNS
;
A
#
# COMPACT_ATOMS: atom_id res chain seq x y z
N MET A 1 30.37 12.24 -11.20
CA MET A 1 30.10 11.44 -9.97
C MET A 1 29.15 10.33 -10.35
N THR A 2 29.47 9.10 -9.98
CA THR A 2 28.70 7.88 -10.28
C THR A 2 27.83 7.51 -9.07
N ILE A 3 26.85 6.61 -9.25
CA ILE A 3 26.04 6.09 -8.14
C ILE A 3 26.91 5.28 -7.14
N TYR A 4 27.98 4.66 -7.62
CA TYR A 4 28.95 3.95 -6.78
C TYR A 4 29.73 4.92 -5.86
N GLU A 5 30.19 6.05 -6.40
CA GLU A 5 30.87 7.09 -5.61
C GLU A 5 29.93 7.67 -4.54
N ILE A 6 28.66 7.93 -4.85
CA ILE A 6 27.67 8.39 -3.86
C ILE A 6 27.46 7.33 -2.78
N ARG A 7 27.34 6.05 -3.17
CA ARG A 7 27.22 4.94 -2.23
C ARG A 7 28.39 4.86 -1.27
N ASP A 8 29.61 4.97 -1.80
CA ASP A 8 30.83 4.91 -0.97
C ASP A 8 30.94 6.11 -0.03
N GLN A 9 30.64 7.31 -0.49
CA GLN A 9 30.59 8.52 0.35
C GLN A 9 29.53 8.39 1.45
N LEU A 10 28.36 7.80 1.15
CA LEU A 10 27.32 7.54 2.13
C LEU A 10 27.74 6.48 3.16
N ILE A 11 28.45 5.43 2.75
CA ILE A 11 29.00 4.40 3.66
C ILE A 11 30.00 5.03 4.63
N ASN A 12 30.89 5.88 4.10
CA ASN A 12 31.97 6.52 4.86
C ASN A 12 31.52 7.73 5.70
N ASP A 13 30.23 8.06 5.73
CA ASP A 13 29.67 9.24 6.40
C ASP A 13 30.25 10.58 5.86
N GLU A 14 30.72 10.62 4.62
CA GLU A 14 31.20 11.84 3.95
C GLU A 14 30.05 12.75 3.52
N ILE A 15 28.88 12.16 3.23
CA ILE A 15 27.63 12.85 2.93
C ILE A 15 26.49 12.22 3.74
N ASP A 16 25.47 13.00 4.07
CA ASP A 16 24.28 12.47 4.72
C ASP A 16 23.30 11.84 3.68
N TYR A 17 22.33 11.06 4.19
CA TYR A 17 21.40 10.35 3.32
C TYR A 17 20.49 11.29 2.51
N SER A 18 20.19 12.49 3.03
CA SER A 18 19.35 13.48 2.33
C SER A 18 20.11 14.09 1.16
N GLU A 19 21.39 14.41 1.37
CA GLU A 19 22.27 14.86 0.31
C GLU A 19 22.49 13.79 -0.76
N ALA A 20 22.80 12.56 -0.35
CA ALA A 20 22.94 11.42 -1.26
C ALA A 20 21.67 11.20 -2.08
N PHE A 21 20.50 11.27 -1.46
CA PHE A 21 19.20 11.11 -2.12
C PHE A 21 18.94 12.19 -3.16
N GLU A 22 19.24 13.45 -2.85
CA GLU A 22 19.09 14.56 -3.81
C GLU A 22 20.10 14.47 -4.96
N GLN A 23 21.28 13.92 -4.74
CA GLN A 23 22.24 13.65 -5.81
C GLN A 23 21.74 12.53 -6.71
N ILE A 24 21.24 11.42 -6.16
CA ILE A 24 20.71 10.28 -6.92
C ILE A 24 19.52 10.69 -7.79
N LYS A 25 18.63 11.53 -7.30
CA LYS A 25 17.49 12.05 -8.10
C LYS A 25 17.91 12.77 -9.38
N LYS A 26 19.11 13.31 -9.46
CA LYS A 26 19.62 14.00 -10.65
C LYS A 26 20.11 13.07 -11.73
N PHE A 27 20.31 11.78 -11.43
CA PHE A 27 20.74 10.81 -12.44
C PHE A 27 19.61 10.55 -13.45
N PRO A 28 19.96 10.37 -14.73
CA PRO A 28 19.00 9.94 -15.71
C PRO A 28 18.44 8.58 -15.31
N LYS A 29 17.20 8.34 -15.66
CA LYS A 29 16.63 7.00 -15.46
C LYS A 29 17.47 5.99 -16.24
N ALA A 30 17.72 4.86 -15.60
CA ALA A 30 18.60 3.81 -16.12
C ALA A 30 18.36 3.45 -17.59
N TRP A 31 17.09 3.28 -17.96
CA TRP A 31 16.68 2.94 -19.33
C TRP A 31 16.87 4.05 -20.38
N HIS A 32 17.38 5.22 -19.97
CA HIS A 32 17.80 6.32 -20.86
C HIS A 32 19.32 6.38 -21.04
N THR A 33 20.09 5.43 -20.46
CA THR A 33 21.53 5.39 -20.58
C THR A 33 21.97 4.50 -21.76
N GLU A 34 23.09 4.84 -22.37
CA GLU A 34 23.69 4.06 -23.45
C GLU A 34 24.11 2.67 -22.94
N GLU A 35 24.73 2.62 -21.75
CA GLU A 35 25.11 1.37 -21.09
C GLU A 35 23.93 0.38 -20.94
N TRP A 36 22.78 0.88 -20.53
CA TRP A 36 21.60 0.03 -20.43
C TRP A 36 21.12 -0.47 -21.79
N SER A 37 21.18 0.39 -22.82
CA SER A 37 20.80 0.02 -24.18
C SER A 37 21.69 -1.09 -24.71
N GLU A 38 23.01 -0.99 -24.51
CA GLU A 38 23.97 -2.01 -24.93
C GLU A 38 23.78 -3.34 -24.18
N LYS A 39 23.57 -3.30 -22.86
CA LYS A 39 23.27 -4.50 -22.05
C LYS A 39 21.98 -5.15 -22.54
N ARG A 40 20.94 -4.35 -22.75
CA ARG A 40 19.64 -4.82 -23.23
C ARG A 40 19.74 -5.50 -24.59
N GLU A 41 20.45 -4.95 -25.54
CA GLU A 41 20.61 -5.54 -26.88
C GLU A 41 21.25 -6.94 -26.85
N LYS A 42 22.16 -7.18 -25.92
CA LYS A 42 22.83 -8.48 -25.76
C LYS A 42 21.92 -9.59 -25.21
N ILE A 43 20.87 -9.24 -24.48
CA ILE A 43 19.99 -10.20 -23.79
C ILE A 43 18.64 -10.41 -24.49
N ILE A 44 18.20 -9.47 -25.34
CA ILE A 44 16.93 -9.59 -26.06
C ILE A 44 17.04 -10.71 -27.10
N LYS A 45 16.05 -11.64 -26.98
CA LYS A 45 15.88 -12.73 -27.96
C LYS A 45 14.97 -12.26 -29.10
N ASN A 46 15.03 -12.95 -30.23
CA ASN A 46 14.18 -12.70 -31.40
C ASN A 46 12.76 -13.28 -31.24
N TYR A 47 12.38 -13.79 -30.06
CA TYR A 47 11.06 -14.34 -29.79
C TYR A 47 10.62 -14.01 -28.36
N CYS A 48 9.31 -13.96 -28.15
CA CYS A 48 8.71 -13.79 -26.83
C CYS A 48 8.82 -15.09 -26.01
N GLU A 49 9.43 -15.04 -24.85
CA GLU A 49 9.59 -16.23 -23.99
C GLU A 49 8.26 -16.72 -23.42
N GLN A 50 7.26 -15.85 -23.31
CA GLN A 50 5.92 -16.18 -22.80
C GLN A 50 5.02 -16.83 -23.87
N CYS A 51 4.78 -16.17 -25.01
CA CYS A 51 3.85 -16.64 -26.03
C CYS A 51 4.53 -17.29 -27.26
N LYS A 52 5.88 -17.30 -27.30
CA LYS A 52 6.71 -17.85 -28.38
C LYS A 52 6.57 -17.15 -29.73
N SER A 53 5.83 -16.04 -29.80
CA SER A 53 5.74 -15.24 -31.03
C SER A 53 7.10 -14.64 -31.37
N THR A 54 7.40 -14.63 -32.67
CA THR A 54 8.55 -13.94 -33.28
C THR A 54 8.16 -12.62 -33.93
N GLU A 55 6.87 -12.28 -33.89
CA GLU A 55 6.32 -11.08 -34.51
C GLU A 55 6.28 -9.91 -33.53
N GLY A 56 6.50 -8.71 -34.07
CA GLY A 56 6.43 -7.46 -33.33
C GLY A 56 7.72 -7.10 -32.57
N VAL A 57 7.62 -6.05 -31.77
CA VAL A 57 8.75 -5.52 -30.99
C VAL A 57 8.94 -6.33 -29.73
N MET A 58 10.12 -6.88 -29.54
CA MET A 58 10.54 -7.54 -28.30
C MET A 58 11.09 -6.51 -27.30
N VAL A 59 10.78 -6.72 -26.04
CA VAL A 59 11.22 -5.86 -24.93
C VAL A 59 11.87 -6.70 -23.84
N ALA A 60 12.86 -6.12 -23.18
CA ALA A 60 13.44 -6.67 -21.98
C ALA A 60 12.47 -6.39 -20.82
N GLN A 61 11.88 -7.45 -20.27
CA GLN A 61 10.91 -7.39 -19.19
C GLN A 61 11.54 -7.87 -17.90
N HIS A 62 11.64 -6.98 -16.91
CA HIS A 62 12.02 -7.39 -15.57
C HIS A 62 10.91 -8.20 -14.92
N LEU A 63 11.27 -9.28 -14.26
CA LEU A 63 10.35 -10.13 -13.52
C LEU A 63 9.98 -9.55 -12.15
N SER A 64 10.80 -8.63 -11.65
CA SER A 64 10.54 -7.90 -10.41
C SER A 64 11.02 -6.47 -10.55
N HIS A 65 10.33 -5.54 -9.89
CA HIS A 65 10.76 -4.15 -9.80
C HIS A 65 11.35 -3.86 -8.42
N PRO A 66 12.41 -3.03 -8.34
CA PRO A 66 12.94 -2.60 -7.06
C PRO A 66 11.85 -1.84 -6.29
N PRO A 67 11.73 -2.08 -4.97
CA PRO A 67 10.82 -1.28 -4.15
C PRO A 67 11.29 0.18 -4.11
N GLU A 68 10.36 1.09 -3.96
CA GLU A 68 10.69 2.49 -3.77
C GLU A 68 11.44 2.71 -2.45
N PHE A 69 12.33 3.69 -2.42
CA PHE A 69 13.06 4.08 -1.20
C PHE A 69 12.12 4.30 0.00
N SER A 70 10.98 4.95 -0.23
CA SER A 70 9.96 5.18 0.81
C SER A 70 9.42 3.89 1.41
N THR A 71 9.22 2.87 0.60
CA THR A 71 8.75 1.54 1.03
C THR A 71 9.80 0.87 1.91
N ILE A 72 11.06 0.79 1.44
CA ILE A 72 12.17 0.20 2.20
C ILE A 72 12.32 0.90 3.56
N ARG A 73 12.33 2.25 3.56
CA ARG A 73 12.44 3.04 4.79
C ARG A 73 11.30 2.77 5.77
N ASN A 74 10.07 2.72 5.28
CA ASN A 74 8.90 2.48 6.11
C ASN A 74 8.89 1.05 6.68
N GLU A 75 9.31 0.05 5.93
CA GLU A 75 9.44 -1.34 6.39
C GLU A 75 10.50 -1.46 7.49
N MET A 76 11.68 -0.85 7.30
CA MET A 76 12.73 -0.82 8.33
C MET A 76 12.26 -0.11 9.60
N PHE A 77 11.55 1.01 9.47
CA PHE A 77 10.99 1.73 10.61
C PHE A 77 9.93 0.90 11.34
N ASN A 78 9.01 0.28 10.61
CA ASN A 78 7.98 -0.58 11.21
C ASN A 78 8.61 -1.80 11.92
N SER A 79 9.67 -2.38 11.38
CA SER A 79 10.40 -3.47 12.02
C SER A 79 11.02 -3.01 13.35
N LEU A 80 11.67 -1.85 13.37
CA LEU A 80 12.20 -1.25 14.59
C LEU A 80 11.10 -0.97 15.63
N VAL A 81 9.98 -0.37 15.20
CA VAL A 81 8.83 -0.11 16.08
C VAL A 81 8.31 -1.40 16.70
N ASN A 82 8.14 -2.45 15.91
CA ASN A 82 7.64 -3.74 16.38
C ASN A 82 8.63 -4.40 17.38
N GLU A 83 9.93 -4.33 17.10
CA GLU A 83 10.97 -4.83 18.00
C GLU A 83 10.91 -4.13 19.36
N ILE A 84 10.86 -2.80 19.37
CA ILE A 84 10.82 -2.02 20.62
C ILE A 84 9.49 -2.23 21.35
N LEU A 85 8.35 -2.23 20.66
CA LEU A 85 7.04 -2.46 21.28
C LEU A 85 6.91 -3.88 21.86
N SER A 86 7.61 -4.87 21.30
CA SER A 86 7.63 -6.23 21.86
C SER A 86 8.32 -6.30 23.23
N SER A 87 9.24 -5.40 23.51
CA SER A 87 10.03 -5.31 24.74
C SER A 87 9.62 -4.19 25.69
N THR A 88 8.78 -3.27 25.23
CA THR A 88 8.38 -2.07 25.98
C THR A 88 6.87 -2.03 26.20
N THR A 89 6.46 -1.90 27.45
CA THR A 89 5.03 -1.69 27.78
C THR A 89 4.75 -0.19 27.83
N LEU A 90 3.92 0.29 26.92
CA LEU A 90 3.44 1.67 26.98
C LEU A 90 2.53 1.88 28.21
N PRO A 91 2.57 3.04 28.84
CA PRO A 91 1.67 3.35 29.93
C PRO A 91 0.21 3.30 29.46
N LYS A 92 -0.64 2.59 30.22
CA LYS A 92 -2.05 2.52 29.88
C LYS A 92 -2.72 3.90 30.06
N PRO A 93 -3.57 4.29 29.14
CA PRO A 93 -4.33 5.54 29.28
C PRO A 93 -5.18 5.55 30.55
N VAL A 94 -5.27 6.71 31.18
CA VAL A 94 -6.18 6.92 32.30
C VAL A 94 -7.36 7.77 31.79
N ILE A 95 -8.57 7.27 31.99
CA ILE A 95 -9.81 7.98 31.66
C ILE A 95 -10.47 8.40 32.96
N THR A 96 -10.71 9.68 33.09
CA THR A 96 -11.34 10.26 34.28
C THR A 96 -12.85 10.52 34.03
N LYS A 97 -13.61 10.76 35.10
CA LYS A 97 -15.02 11.17 34.97
C LYS A 97 -15.17 12.52 34.26
N ASP A 98 -14.17 13.38 34.39
CA ASP A 98 -14.17 14.67 33.69
C ASP A 98 -13.97 14.48 32.18
N ASP A 99 -13.12 13.54 31.76
CA ASP A 99 -12.99 13.18 30.32
C ASP A 99 -14.31 12.71 29.71
N ILE A 100 -15.05 11.87 30.46
CA ILE A 100 -16.38 11.37 30.03
C ILE A 100 -17.40 12.52 29.96
N LYS A 101 -17.42 13.38 30.95
CA LYS A 101 -18.28 14.55 30.95
C LYS A 101 -17.98 15.49 29.79
N GLU A 102 -16.72 15.82 29.60
CA GLU A 102 -16.24 16.65 28.48
C GLU A 102 -16.59 16.03 27.12
N PHE A 103 -16.53 14.71 27.00
CA PHE A 103 -16.94 13.99 25.78
C PHE A 103 -18.45 14.25 25.51
N TYR A 104 -19.32 14.08 26.49
CA TYR A 104 -20.74 14.36 26.31
C TYR A 104 -21.00 15.85 25.96
N ASP A 105 -20.35 16.76 26.66
CA ASP A 105 -20.52 18.20 26.43
C ASP A 105 -20.11 18.59 24.99
N LYS A 106 -19.04 18.01 24.46
CA LYS A 106 -18.54 18.29 23.12
C LYS A 106 -19.27 17.55 21.99
N THR A 107 -19.82 16.37 22.28
CA THR A 107 -20.36 15.49 21.24
C THR A 107 -21.88 15.44 21.19
N THR A 108 -22.58 15.94 22.23
CA THR A 108 -24.04 16.05 22.20
C THR A 108 -24.49 17.12 21.22
N ALA A 109 -25.49 16.79 20.41
CA ALA A 109 -26.10 17.70 19.46
C ALA A 109 -27.62 17.52 19.43
N ILE A 110 -28.31 18.50 18.88
CA ILE A 110 -29.72 18.46 18.59
C ILE A 110 -29.89 18.27 17.08
N GLY A 111 -30.77 17.38 16.71
CA GLY A 111 -31.07 17.12 15.29
C GLY A 111 -32.52 16.74 15.06
N GLU A 112 -32.91 16.80 13.81
CA GLU A 112 -34.23 16.42 13.32
C GLU A 112 -34.20 15.00 12.75
N VAL A 113 -35.20 14.20 13.08
CA VAL A 113 -35.35 12.82 12.63
C VAL A 113 -36.77 12.54 12.14
N CYS A 114 -36.92 11.48 11.37
CA CYS A 114 -38.20 10.96 10.94
C CYS A 114 -39.05 10.53 12.16
N PRO A 115 -40.31 11.00 12.28
CA PRO A 115 -41.17 10.61 13.41
C PRO A 115 -41.51 9.11 13.46
N SER A 116 -41.46 8.43 12.31
CA SER A 116 -41.78 7.01 12.20
C SER A 116 -40.61 6.08 12.50
N CYS A 117 -39.45 6.25 11.81
CA CYS A 117 -38.32 5.32 11.91
C CYS A 117 -37.10 5.91 12.63
N ARG A 118 -37.20 7.17 13.11
CA ARG A 118 -36.14 7.93 13.81
C ARG A 118 -34.82 8.07 12.99
N SER A 119 -34.88 7.84 11.68
CA SER A 119 -33.74 8.08 10.82
C SER A 119 -33.47 9.57 10.64
N GLY A 120 -32.20 9.97 10.68
CA GLY A 120 -31.76 11.33 10.36
C GLY A 120 -31.68 11.60 8.84
N TYR A 121 -31.89 10.58 7.98
CA TYR A 121 -31.92 10.76 6.52
C TYR A 121 -33.27 11.31 6.08
N ILE A 122 -33.52 12.55 6.46
CA ILE A 122 -34.72 13.31 6.07
C ILE A 122 -34.32 14.46 5.15
N ARG A 123 -35.18 14.75 4.19
CA ARG A 123 -35.00 15.91 3.31
C ARG A 123 -36.24 16.82 3.34
N LYS A 124 -36.00 18.13 3.38
CA LYS A 124 -37.03 19.11 3.25
C LYS A 124 -37.36 19.35 1.77
N ARG A 125 -38.64 19.19 1.41
CA ARG A 125 -39.13 19.38 0.04
C ARG A 125 -39.58 20.82 -0.15
N LYS A 126 -39.03 21.53 -1.13
CA LYS A 126 -39.33 22.96 -1.34
C LYS A 126 -40.71 23.24 -1.91
N THR A 127 -41.27 22.31 -2.70
CA THR A 127 -42.46 22.52 -3.54
C THR A 127 -43.58 21.52 -3.31
N LYS A 128 -43.41 20.54 -2.40
CA LYS A 128 -44.38 19.47 -2.13
C LYS A 128 -44.74 19.42 -0.67
N LYS A 129 -46.03 19.19 -0.38
CA LYS A 129 -46.51 18.85 0.96
C LYS A 129 -46.78 17.35 1.04
N PRO A 130 -46.55 16.71 2.17
CA PRO A 130 -45.91 17.20 3.39
C PRO A 130 -44.45 17.69 3.13
N GLU A 131 -43.97 18.64 3.98
CA GLU A 131 -42.68 19.31 3.74
C GLU A 131 -41.46 18.40 3.84
N TYR A 132 -41.51 17.37 4.63
CA TYR A 132 -40.38 16.43 4.84
C TYR A 132 -40.63 15.08 4.20
N TYR A 133 -39.55 14.41 3.86
CA TYR A 133 -39.56 13.06 3.35
C TYR A 133 -38.36 12.26 3.91
N CYS A 134 -38.66 11.07 4.42
CA CYS A 134 -37.62 10.16 4.91
C CYS A 134 -37.12 9.26 3.80
N ASP A 135 -35.81 9.29 3.55
CA ASP A 135 -35.18 8.44 2.54
C ASP A 135 -35.03 6.98 3.00
N THR A 136 -35.17 6.70 4.30
CA THR A 136 -35.11 5.36 4.88
C THR A 136 -36.46 4.63 4.76
N CYS A 137 -37.51 5.13 5.42
CA CYS A 137 -38.83 4.47 5.43
C CYS A 137 -39.79 4.97 4.36
N LYS A 138 -39.37 5.93 3.51
CA LYS A 138 -40.14 6.50 2.40
C LYS A 138 -41.42 7.28 2.85
N MET A 139 -41.52 7.58 4.11
CA MET A 139 -42.65 8.35 4.67
C MET A 139 -42.49 9.85 4.42
N ALA A 140 -43.60 10.52 4.07
CA ALA A 140 -43.69 11.97 4.02
C ALA A 140 -44.43 12.48 5.25
N PHE A 141 -43.99 13.62 5.85
CA PHE A 141 -44.54 14.18 7.06
C PHE A 141 -44.34 15.71 7.09
N ASP A 142 -45.12 16.41 7.87
CA ASP A 142 -45.10 17.87 7.94
C ASP A 142 -44.13 18.40 8.99
N GLN A 143 -43.87 17.63 10.04
CA GLN A 143 -42.99 18.05 11.13
C GLN A 143 -42.01 16.95 11.51
N ALA A 144 -40.73 17.28 11.55
CA ALA A 144 -39.68 16.40 12.04
C ALA A 144 -39.70 16.33 13.58
N THR A 145 -39.27 15.19 14.11
CA THR A 145 -39.07 15.03 15.56
C THR A 145 -37.68 15.50 15.93
N THR A 146 -37.59 16.41 16.90
CA THR A 146 -36.30 16.85 17.44
C THR A 146 -35.82 15.87 18.49
N ILE A 147 -34.56 15.44 18.36
CA ILE A 147 -33.90 14.55 19.33
C ILE A 147 -32.51 15.10 19.70
N HIS A 148 -32.10 14.76 20.93
CA HIS A 148 -30.68 14.84 21.29
C HIS A 148 -29.98 13.57 20.83
N TYR A 149 -28.79 13.72 20.27
CA TYR A 149 -27.98 12.58 19.81
C TYR A 149 -26.50 12.84 20.04
N ASN A 150 -25.70 11.78 20.06
CA ASN A 150 -24.26 11.88 20.13
C ASN A 150 -23.66 11.90 18.71
N LYS A 151 -22.80 12.87 18.38
CA LYS A 151 -22.19 13.02 17.05
C LYS A 151 -21.27 11.87 16.69
N VAL A 152 -20.62 11.22 17.67
CA VAL A 152 -19.68 10.12 17.45
C VAL A 152 -20.42 8.82 17.23
N PHE A 153 -21.46 8.55 18.04
CA PHE A 153 -22.25 7.32 18.00
C PHE A 153 -23.53 7.43 17.13
N GLY A 154 -23.74 8.56 16.49
CA GLY A 154 -24.93 8.81 15.68
C GLY A 154 -26.16 9.11 16.54
N ILE A 155 -27.31 8.52 16.14
CA ILE A 155 -28.61 8.76 16.87
C ILE A 155 -28.58 8.08 18.25
N ILE A 156 -27.68 7.15 18.50
CA ILE A 156 -27.58 6.45 19.78
C ILE A 156 -26.85 7.34 20.78
N PHE A 157 -27.44 7.48 21.99
CA PHE A 157 -26.77 8.13 23.10
C PHE A 157 -25.98 7.04 23.86
N PRO A 158 -24.64 7.07 23.87
CA PRO A 158 -23.83 6.02 24.48
C PRO A 158 -23.95 6.06 26.01
N ASP A 159 -23.82 4.91 26.68
CA ASP A 159 -23.62 4.83 28.11
C ASP A 159 -22.18 5.17 28.52
N GLU A 160 -21.92 5.31 29.82
CA GLU A 160 -20.59 5.66 30.33
C GLU A 160 -19.50 4.61 29.96
N GLU A 161 -19.89 3.34 29.95
CA GLU A 161 -18.94 2.27 29.58
C GLU A 161 -18.51 2.35 28.11
N GLN A 162 -19.46 2.61 27.21
CA GLN A 162 -19.19 2.81 25.80
C GLN A 162 -18.29 4.02 25.57
N VAL A 163 -18.56 5.13 26.28
CA VAL A 163 -17.72 6.34 26.21
C VAL A 163 -16.33 6.07 26.76
N PHE A 164 -16.22 5.37 27.90
CA PHE A 164 -14.94 5.00 28.49
C PHE A 164 -14.11 4.18 27.50
N ASN A 165 -14.68 3.13 26.91
CA ASN A 165 -13.98 2.27 25.95
C ASN A 165 -13.55 3.06 24.72
N HIS A 166 -14.40 3.91 24.18
CA HIS A 166 -14.05 4.78 23.04
C HIS A 166 -12.88 5.72 23.38
N LEU A 167 -12.95 6.43 24.49
CA LEU A 167 -11.88 7.34 24.91
C LEU A 167 -10.56 6.59 25.22
N PHE A 168 -10.68 5.41 25.82
CA PHE A 168 -9.51 4.57 26.09
C PHE A 168 -8.78 4.18 24.79
N GLU A 169 -9.53 3.68 23.81
CA GLU A 169 -8.97 3.33 22.48
C GLU A 169 -8.34 4.53 21.77
N GLU A 170 -8.98 5.70 21.82
CA GLU A 170 -8.46 6.92 21.19
C GLU A 170 -7.16 7.39 21.87
N LYS A 171 -7.10 7.42 23.19
CA LYS A 171 -5.88 7.77 23.95
C LYS A 171 -4.77 6.72 23.75
N GLU A 172 -5.10 5.44 23.63
CA GLU A 172 -4.13 4.39 23.34
C GLU A 172 -3.53 4.56 21.93
N LYS A 173 -4.35 4.81 20.92
CA LYS A 173 -3.90 5.13 19.56
C LYS A 173 -3.01 6.38 19.54
N GLU A 174 -3.39 7.41 20.29
CA GLU A 174 -2.59 8.63 20.41
C GLU A 174 -1.22 8.36 21.07
N ALA A 175 -1.21 7.60 22.16
CA ALA A 175 0.04 7.21 22.84
C ALA A 175 0.99 6.43 21.91
N ILE A 176 0.44 5.45 21.15
CA ILE A 176 1.20 4.70 20.14
C ILE A 176 1.72 5.62 19.03
N SER A 177 0.89 6.55 18.55
CA SER A 177 1.27 7.50 17.50
C SER A 177 2.39 8.42 17.96
N ASN A 178 2.29 8.97 19.18
CA ASN A 178 3.30 9.84 19.78
C ASN A 178 4.61 9.08 20.00
N PHE A 179 4.54 7.83 20.47
CA PHE A 179 5.70 6.96 20.60
C PHE A 179 6.40 6.70 19.25
N LYS A 180 5.64 6.35 18.21
CA LYS A 180 6.17 6.17 16.86
C LYS A 180 6.84 7.44 16.32
N SER A 181 6.22 8.60 16.53
CA SER A 181 6.76 9.88 16.09
C SER A 181 8.09 10.22 16.77
N LYS A 182 8.20 9.91 18.07
CA LYS A 182 9.43 10.08 18.82
C LYS A 182 10.53 9.15 18.30
N LEU A 183 10.24 7.86 18.15
CA LEU A 183 11.19 6.89 17.59
C LEU A 183 11.64 7.29 16.19
N TYR A 184 10.72 7.77 15.36
CA TYR A 184 11.06 8.23 14.02
C TYR A 184 12.07 9.38 14.08
N ALA A 185 11.83 10.39 14.92
CA ALA A 185 12.73 11.53 15.06
C ALA A 185 14.12 11.11 15.57
N GLU A 186 14.19 10.13 16.49
CA GLU A 186 15.44 9.62 17.04
C GLU A 186 16.26 8.80 16.04
N HIS A 187 15.59 8.03 15.16
CA HIS A 187 16.23 7.05 14.28
C HIS A 187 16.21 7.42 12.79
N GLU A 188 15.59 8.55 12.42
CA GLU A 188 15.38 8.94 11.02
C GLU A 188 16.67 8.90 10.19
N LYS A 189 17.74 9.51 10.68
CA LYS A 189 19.02 9.56 9.94
C LYS A 189 19.61 8.17 9.73
N HIS A 190 19.59 7.34 10.75
CA HIS A 190 20.14 5.98 10.69
C HIS A 190 19.34 5.08 9.75
N ILE A 191 18.01 5.10 9.88
CA ILE A 191 17.09 4.33 9.03
C ILE A 191 17.17 4.86 7.59
N GLY A 192 17.19 6.19 7.41
CA GLY A 192 17.33 6.81 6.10
C GLY A 192 18.60 6.39 5.39
N LYS A 193 19.74 6.40 6.08
CA LYS A 193 21.03 5.92 5.54
C LYS A 193 20.97 4.45 5.13
N LYS A 194 20.50 3.56 6.03
CA LYS A 194 20.37 2.13 5.73
C LYS A 194 19.41 1.87 4.56
N ALA A 195 18.25 2.49 4.58
CA ALA A 195 17.25 2.32 3.53
C ALA A 195 17.76 2.79 2.17
N LEU A 196 18.52 3.90 2.14
CA LEU A 196 19.09 4.41 0.91
C LEU A 196 20.18 3.48 0.35
N LEU A 197 21.06 2.94 1.20
CA LEU A 197 22.06 1.95 0.80
C LEU A 197 21.40 0.71 0.20
N VAL A 198 20.37 0.15 0.86
CA VAL A 198 19.61 -0.98 0.32
C VAL A 198 18.94 -0.61 -1.01
N SER A 199 18.35 0.58 -1.11
CA SER A 199 17.73 1.06 -2.35
C SER A 199 18.74 1.17 -3.49
N ILE A 200 19.93 1.68 -3.23
CA ILE A 200 21.03 1.76 -4.20
C ILE A 200 21.44 0.34 -4.64
N ASP A 201 21.70 -0.56 -3.70
CA ASP A 201 22.15 -1.93 -4.01
C ASP A 201 21.11 -2.70 -4.83
N VAL A 202 19.84 -2.60 -4.48
CA VAL A 202 18.74 -3.22 -5.24
C VAL A 202 18.64 -2.60 -6.65
N HIS A 203 18.84 -1.29 -6.76
CA HIS A 203 18.81 -0.61 -8.06
C HIS A 203 20.01 -0.99 -8.95
N LEU A 204 21.21 -1.06 -8.39
CA LEU A 204 22.39 -1.54 -9.10
C LEU A 204 22.19 -2.98 -9.62
N LYS A 205 21.67 -3.88 -8.78
CA LYS A 205 21.33 -5.24 -9.18
C LYS A 205 20.27 -5.28 -10.29
N TYR A 206 19.27 -4.40 -10.23
CA TYR A 206 18.27 -4.25 -11.30
C TYR A 206 18.92 -3.85 -12.63
N MET A 207 19.96 -3.02 -12.58
CA MET A 207 20.72 -2.60 -13.76
C MET A 207 21.59 -3.69 -14.39
N GLU A 208 21.93 -4.76 -13.66
CA GLU A 208 22.64 -5.91 -14.19
C GLU A 208 21.78 -6.80 -15.11
N LEU A 209 20.45 -6.56 -15.15
CA LEU A 209 19.50 -7.28 -16.02
C LEU A 209 19.46 -8.80 -15.80
N GLU A 210 19.81 -9.28 -14.59
CA GLU A 210 19.85 -10.71 -14.26
C GLU A 210 18.45 -11.35 -14.20
N ASP A 211 17.41 -10.58 -13.83
CA ASP A 211 16.03 -11.03 -13.69
C ASP A 211 15.14 -10.64 -14.88
N VAL A 212 15.72 -10.62 -16.07
CA VAL A 212 15.05 -10.15 -17.28
C VAL A 212 14.71 -11.30 -18.21
N VAL A 213 13.51 -11.24 -18.77
CA VAL A 213 13.04 -12.11 -19.85
C VAL A 213 12.65 -11.28 -21.07
N THR A 214 12.66 -11.91 -22.24
CA THR A 214 12.22 -11.26 -23.47
C THR A 214 10.72 -11.46 -23.65
N PHE A 215 9.96 -10.38 -23.65
CA PHE A 215 8.52 -10.40 -23.96
C PHE A 215 8.21 -9.59 -25.21
N CYS A 216 7.15 -9.96 -25.95
CA CYS A 216 6.52 -9.03 -26.87
C CYS A 216 5.76 -7.94 -26.06
N LYS A 217 5.54 -6.77 -26.68
CA LYS A 217 4.85 -5.64 -25.99
C LYS A 217 3.54 -6.03 -25.35
N SER A 218 2.76 -6.94 -25.97
CA SER A 218 1.45 -7.37 -25.43
C SER A 218 1.62 -8.18 -24.13
N CYS A 219 2.57 -9.12 -24.08
CA CYS A 219 2.83 -9.91 -22.88
C CYS A 219 3.42 -9.04 -21.74
N ALA A 220 4.35 -8.13 -22.06
CA ALA A 220 4.91 -7.19 -21.10
C ALA A 220 3.82 -6.29 -20.50
N TYR A 221 2.96 -5.69 -21.33
CA TYR A 221 1.86 -4.86 -20.86
C TYR A 221 0.90 -5.62 -19.94
N ARG A 222 0.56 -6.88 -20.28
CA ARG A 222 -0.34 -7.69 -19.46
C ARG A 222 0.25 -8.03 -18.11
N MET A 223 1.55 -8.33 -18.07
CA MET A 223 2.25 -8.57 -16.82
C MET A 223 2.28 -7.30 -15.96
N ASP A 224 2.75 -6.19 -16.50
CA ASP A 224 2.98 -4.97 -15.72
C ASP A 224 1.69 -4.25 -15.29
N LYS A 225 0.70 -4.22 -16.17
CA LYS A 225 -0.52 -3.41 -15.95
C LYS A 225 -1.71 -4.22 -15.48
N GLN A 226 -1.72 -5.53 -15.74
CA GLN A 226 -2.87 -6.37 -15.42
C GLN A 226 -2.53 -7.50 -14.44
N GLY A 227 -1.25 -7.69 -14.06
CA GLY A 227 -0.83 -8.79 -13.21
C GLY A 227 -1.09 -10.17 -13.83
N LYS A 228 -1.09 -10.27 -15.18
CA LYS A 228 -1.50 -11.48 -15.88
C LYS A 228 -0.38 -12.09 -16.70
N LEU A 229 -0.25 -13.41 -16.60
CA LEU A 229 0.57 -14.24 -17.48
C LEU A 229 -0.31 -15.11 -18.38
N LEU A 230 0.22 -15.47 -19.55
CA LEU A 230 -0.39 -16.47 -20.44
C LEU A 230 -0.28 -17.84 -19.77
N CYS A 231 -1.37 -18.60 -19.75
CA CYS A 231 -1.38 -19.94 -19.19
C CYS A 231 -0.40 -20.84 -19.93
N TRP A 232 0.54 -21.43 -19.19
CA TRP A 232 1.59 -22.26 -19.78
C TRP A 232 1.05 -23.57 -20.35
N THR A 233 -0.04 -24.08 -19.78
CA THR A 233 -0.69 -25.31 -20.20
C THR A 233 -1.41 -25.16 -21.54
N CYS A 234 -2.43 -24.30 -21.61
CA CYS A 234 -3.22 -24.13 -22.84
C CYS A 234 -2.65 -23.12 -23.84
N LYS A 235 -1.80 -22.17 -23.40
CA LYS A 235 -1.20 -21.12 -24.21
C LYS A 235 -2.21 -20.22 -24.94
N THR A 236 -3.45 -20.15 -24.44
CA THR A 236 -4.54 -19.36 -25.02
C THR A 236 -5.12 -18.34 -24.07
N ASP A 237 -5.33 -18.71 -22.82
CA ASP A 237 -5.98 -17.88 -21.83
C ASP A 237 -4.97 -17.23 -20.87
N TYR A 238 -5.26 -16.01 -20.43
CA TYR A 238 -4.48 -15.30 -19.44
C TYR A 238 -5.07 -15.52 -18.05
N PHE A 239 -4.23 -15.55 -17.03
CA PHE A 239 -4.62 -15.69 -15.63
C PHE A 239 -3.83 -14.75 -14.73
N ASP A 240 -4.37 -14.45 -13.55
CA ASP A 240 -3.70 -13.66 -12.52
C ASP A 240 -2.66 -14.55 -11.80
N TYR A 241 -1.38 -14.30 -12.09
CA TYR A 241 -0.30 -15.13 -11.58
C TYR A 241 0.02 -14.91 -10.10
N LEU A 242 -0.51 -13.83 -9.48
CA LEU A 242 -0.34 -13.59 -8.05
C LEU A 242 -1.21 -14.55 -7.21
N PHE A 243 -2.37 -14.95 -7.75
CA PHE A 243 -3.35 -15.74 -7.02
C PHE A 243 -3.47 -17.18 -7.53
N TYR A 244 -3.19 -17.45 -8.81
CA TYR A 244 -3.47 -18.73 -9.46
C TYR A 244 -2.22 -19.34 -10.12
N GLU A 245 -2.23 -20.65 -10.31
CA GLU A 245 -1.17 -21.40 -11.00
C GLU A 245 -1.40 -21.48 -12.51
N CYS A 246 -2.65 -21.47 -12.94
CA CYS A 246 -3.06 -21.59 -14.33
C CYS A 246 -4.40 -20.89 -14.57
N CYS A 247 -4.87 -20.86 -15.82
CA CYS A 247 -6.19 -20.36 -16.14
C CYS A 247 -7.29 -21.29 -15.63
N TYR A 248 -8.51 -20.75 -15.45
CA TYR A 248 -9.65 -21.48 -14.92
C TYR A 248 -9.96 -22.75 -15.71
N LYS A 249 -9.90 -22.72 -17.04
CA LYS A 249 -10.17 -23.88 -17.88
C LYS A 249 -9.21 -25.06 -17.66
N CYS A 250 -7.93 -24.78 -17.46
CA CYS A 250 -6.93 -25.80 -17.17
C CYS A 250 -7.06 -26.33 -15.75
N TYR A 251 -7.42 -25.46 -14.82
CA TYR A 251 -7.70 -25.84 -13.44
C TYR A 251 -8.87 -26.83 -13.34
N GLU A 252 -10.00 -26.54 -14.00
CA GLU A 252 -11.17 -27.43 -14.02
C GLU A 252 -10.86 -28.83 -14.60
N LYS A 253 -9.94 -28.89 -15.57
CA LYS A 253 -9.54 -30.16 -16.20
C LYS A 253 -8.44 -30.90 -15.44
N ASN A 254 -7.95 -30.36 -14.32
CA ASN A 254 -6.75 -30.85 -13.63
C ASN A 254 -5.51 -30.97 -14.53
N GLU A 255 -5.43 -30.18 -15.59
CA GLU A 255 -4.33 -30.16 -16.55
C GLU A 255 -3.39 -28.99 -16.19
N VAL A 256 -2.65 -29.09 -15.07
CA VAL A 256 -1.78 -28.00 -14.63
C VAL A 256 -0.33 -28.32 -14.95
N THR A 257 0.26 -27.53 -15.86
CA THR A 257 1.70 -27.55 -16.12
C THR A 257 2.32 -26.29 -15.49
N LYS A 258 3.40 -26.46 -14.73
CA LYS A 258 4.09 -25.33 -14.08
C LYS A 258 4.53 -24.29 -15.12
N ASN A 259 4.31 -23.03 -14.79
CA ASN A 259 4.75 -21.91 -15.61
C ASN A 259 6.15 -21.48 -15.15
N PRO A 260 7.20 -21.71 -15.95
CA PRO A 260 8.57 -21.39 -15.56
C PRO A 260 8.78 -19.88 -15.32
N ILE A 261 8.04 -19.02 -16.01
CA ILE A 261 8.10 -17.57 -15.77
C ILE A 261 7.55 -17.23 -14.37
N LYS A 262 6.43 -17.86 -13.97
CA LYS A 262 5.87 -17.69 -12.63
C LYS A 262 6.85 -18.20 -11.56
N ASP A 263 7.44 -19.37 -11.75
CA ASP A 263 8.41 -19.93 -10.82
C ASP A 263 9.63 -18.99 -10.66
N MET A 264 10.11 -18.37 -11.72
CA MET A 264 11.19 -17.37 -11.66
C MET A 264 10.77 -16.12 -10.87
N ILE A 265 9.56 -15.61 -11.10
CA ILE A 265 9.03 -14.46 -10.35
C ILE A 265 8.97 -14.79 -8.86
N TRP A 266 8.41 -15.92 -8.48
CA TRP A 266 8.29 -16.35 -7.08
C TRP A 266 9.64 -16.57 -6.40
N LYS A 267 10.60 -17.16 -7.11
CA LYS A 267 11.96 -17.30 -6.62
C LYS A 267 12.59 -15.93 -6.32
N ASN A 268 12.48 -14.97 -7.25
CA ASN A 268 13.00 -13.62 -7.06
C ASN A 268 12.37 -12.89 -5.88
N ILE A 269 11.06 -13.12 -5.61
CA ILE A 269 10.35 -12.57 -4.46
C ILE A 269 10.88 -13.19 -3.16
N GLN A 270 11.08 -14.51 -3.12
CA GLN A 270 11.59 -15.22 -1.94
C GLN A 270 13.03 -14.83 -1.62
N ASP A 271 13.90 -14.77 -2.62
CA ASP A 271 15.30 -14.37 -2.44
C ASP A 271 15.45 -12.94 -1.89
N LYS A 272 14.49 -12.05 -2.18
CA LYS A 272 14.45 -10.69 -1.61
C LYS A 272 14.05 -10.68 -0.14
N ASN A 273 13.13 -11.56 0.28
CA ASN A 273 12.65 -11.62 1.66
C ASN A 273 13.64 -12.28 2.64
N TYR A 274 14.60 -13.07 2.14
CA TYR A 274 15.63 -13.72 2.99
C TYR A 274 16.89 -12.88 3.19
N ASN A 275 17.09 -11.81 2.39
CA ASN A 275 18.29 -10.95 2.43
C ASN A 275 17.99 -9.56 3.03
N SER A 276 16.80 -9.36 3.60
CA SER A 276 16.39 -8.19 4.38
C SER A 276 16.26 -8.58 5.87
#